data_5a66fb172526f244a5806e4fc52fb4e1
#
_entry.id   5a66fb172526f244a5806e4fc52fb4e1
#
_cell.length_a   1.000
_cell.length_b   1.000
_cell.length_c   1.000
_cell.angle_alpha   90.00
_cell.angle_beta   90.00
_cell.angle_gamma   90.00
#
_symmetry.space_group_name_H-M   'P 1'
#
loop_
_entity.id
_entity.type
_entity.pdbx_description
1 polymer ?
#
loop_
_entity_poly.entity_id
_entity_poly.type
_entity_poly.pdbx_seq_one_letter_code
_entity_poly.pdbx_strand_id
1 'polypeptide(L)'
;MEENSTVRRLILMSFKMHRQGKSIGLNLILLTFVAAHGCARTITSKPPGDSSREASAVYAWTKVTDHAGFPEAYNFPIFNFRNMLWVFHTQGNWFSKDGKSWTKAELPALGLRTGYQQYVQFNDAIYALGTMEGDYQNLKVGSRIMKTSSDLKQWEVVAAQSELPARVFYGATVFADKIWMLGGFDGKDYYHDIWSSSDGVKWLRVTEKAPWSARANPSVFVFNNKIWLLAGGIIDGAVANDVWSTFDEISWTRETENLGARPIFGGSIAIYDGQIWIVGLNRNDGFQSAVMNSSDGVNWTESKAPWTPRGGVATCVFDGKLFMTGGKYSVTENGQIKFIYSNDVWSLARAK
;
A
#
# COMPACT_ATOMS: atom_id res chain seq x y z
N MET A 1 21.52 -13.63 19.05
CA MET A 1 22.18 -12.43 18.46
C MET A 1 23.04 -12.75 17.24
N GLU A 2 23.60 -13.94 17.11
CA GLU A 2 24.42 -14.34 15.94
C GLU A 2 23.64 -14.71 14.68
N GLU A 3 22.45 -15.30 14.82
CA GLU A 3 21.62 -15.66 13.66
C GLU A 3 21.15 -14.46 12.82
N ASN A 4 20.86 -13.32 13.47
CA ASN A 4 20.49 -12.09 12.78
C ASN A 4 21.65 -11.45 11.98
N SER A 5 22.89 -11.71 12.39
CA SER A 5 24.08 -11.24 11.67
C SER A 5 24.30 -12.02 10.37
N THR A 6 23.91 -13.29 10.34
CA THR A 6 24.07 -14.18 9.19
C THR A 6 23.05 -13.86 8.10
N VAL A 7 21.79 -13.57 8.44
CA VAL A 7 20.77 -13.14 7.48
C VAL A 7 21.15 -11.78 6.87
N ARG A 8 21.66 -10.86 7.68
CA ARG A 8 22.19 -9.56 7.22
C ARG A 8 23.40 -9.69 6.30
N ARG A 9 24.31 -10.64 6.59
CA ARG A 9 25.47 -10.94 5.74
C ARG A 9 25.07 -11.62 4.42
N LEU A 10 24.09 -12.50 4.43
CA LEU A 10 23.57 -13.15 3.23
C LEU A 10 22.87 -12.17 2.29
N ILE A 11 22.10 -11.25 2.83
CA ILE A 11 21.48 -10.16 2.06
C ILE A 11 22.57 -9.27 1.44
N LEU A 12 23.57 -8.86 2.22
CA LEU A 12 24.70 -8.04 1.74
C LEU A 12 25.65 -8.80 0.78
N MET A 13 25.86 -10.10 0.97
CA MET A 13 26.67 -10.91 0.05
C MET A 13 25.97 -11.17 -1.28
N SER A 14 24.67 -11.35 -1.30
CA SER A 14 23.88 -11.47 -2.52
C SER A 14 24.06 -10.23 -3.42
N PHE A 15 24.08 -9.04 -2.83
CA PHE A 15 24.31 -7.78 -3.54
C PHE A 15 25.75 -7.60 -4.04
N LYS A 16 26.75 -8.01 -3.26
CA LYS A 16 28.16 -7.91 -3.67
C LYS A 16 28.54 -8.87 -4.80
N MET A 17 27.97 -10.07 -4.84
CA MET A 17 28.26 -11.05 -5.89
C MET A 17 27.64 -10.69 -7.25
N HIS A 18 26.55 -9.93 -7.26
CA HIS A 18 25.91 -9.48 -8.52
C HIS A 18 26.71 -8.39 -9.25
N ARG A 19 27.55 -7.63 -8.55
CA ARG A 19 28.49 -6.68 -9.17
C ARG A 19 29.65 -7.36 -9.94
N GLN A 20 29.83 -8.67 -9.81
CA GLN A 20 30.88 -9.41 -10.46
C GLN A 20 30.46 -10.30 -11.64
N GLY A 21 29.26 -10.10 -12.19
CA GLY A 21 28.87 -10.68 -13.49
C GLY A 21 28.63 -12.20 -13.49
N LYS A 22 28.35 -12.84 -12.35
CA LYS A 22 27.96 -14.25 -12.30
C LYS A 22 26.46 -14.38 -12.15
N SER A 23 25.78 -14.76 -13.23
CA SER A 23 24.36 -15.07 -13.28
C SER A 23 24.06 -16.33 -12.45
N ILE A 24 23.52 -16.13 -11.28
CA ILE A 24 22.80 -17.17 -10.54
C ILE A 24 21.35 -16.68 -10.50
N GLY A 25 20.40 -17.52 -10.95
CA GLY A 25 18.99 -17.18 -10.97
C GLY A 25 18.44 -16.98 -9.54
N LEU A 26 18.64 -15.81 -9.01
CA LEU A 26 18.12 -15.38 -7.73
C LEU A 26 16.87 -14.55 -7.99
N ASN A 27 15.73 -15.08 -7.57
CA ASN A 27 14.51 -14.27 -7.45
C ASN A 27 14.77 -13.18 -6.41
N LEU A 28 15.00 -11.99 -6.90
CA LEU A 28 15.32 -10.80 -6.13
C LEU A 28 14.29 -10.58 -5.02
N ILE A 29 14.76 -10.35 -3.82
CA ILE A 29 13.94 -9.88 -2.70
C ILE A 29 13.48 -8.45 -3.04
N LEU A 30 12.41 -8.33 -3.81
CA LEU A 30 11.76 -7.06 -3.98
C LEU A 30 11.00 -6.76 -2.68
N LEU A 31 11.50 -5.81 -1.94
CA LEU A 31 10.79 -5.20 -0.82
C LEU A 31 9.52 -4.57 -1.39
N THR A 32 8.40 -5.19 -1.09
CA THR A 32 7.12 -4.83 -1.71
C THR A 32 6.26 -4.07 -0.73
N PHE A 33 5.79 -2.96 -1.18
CA PHE A 33 4.99 -2.02 -0.43
C PHE A 33 3.61 -1.91 -1.06
N VAL A 34 2.61 -1.89 -0.24
CA VAL A 34 1.24 -1.64 -0.66
C VAL A 34 0.96 -0.16 -0.51
N ALA A 35 0.52 0.45 -1.58
CA ALA A 35 -0.05 1.78 -1.48
C ALA A 35 -1.33 1.74 -0.64
N ALA A 36 -1.50 2.77 0.17
CA ALA A 36 -2.74 2.99 0.88
C ALA A 36 -3.86 3.25 -0.12
N HIS A 37 -4.68 2.25 -0.36
CA HIS A 37 -5.89 2.44 -1.14
C HIS A 37 -6.97 2.95 -0.19
N GLY A 38 -7.02 4.28 -0.05
CA GLY A 38 -8.01 4.94 0.79
C GLY A 38 -9.42 4.72 0.27
N CYS A 39 -10.19 3.94 0.98
CA CYS A 39 -11.63 3.87 0.81
C CYS A 39 -12.25 5.10 1.52
N ALA A 40 -12.19 6.27 0.89
CA ALA A 40 -12.77 7.49 1.45
C ALA A 40 -14.28 7.53 1.17
N ARG A 41 -15.08 7.24 2.18
CA ARG A 41 -16.44 7.81 2.27
C ARG A 41 -16.38 9.08 3.09
N THR A 42 -16.96 10.14 2.59
CA THR A 42 -17.20 11.40 3.33
C THR A 42 -18.02 11.08 4.58
N ILE A 43 -17.38 11.08 5.74
CA ILE A 43 -18.08 11.02 7.02
C ILE A 43 -18.15 12.45 7.54
N THR A 44 -19.36 13.00 7.65
CA THR A 44 -19.63 14.27 8.31
C THR A 44 -19.17 14.20 9.76
N SER A 45 -18.25 15.08 10.13
CA SER A 45 -17.69 15.17 11.47
C SER A 45 -18.72 15.67 12.48
N LYS A 46 -18.90 14.93 13.56
CA LYS A 46 -19.57 15.37 14.79
C LYS A 46 -18.58 16.28 15.58
N PRO A 47 -19.02 17.37 16.19
CA PRO A 47 -18.13 18.25 16.97
C PRO A 47 -17.60 17.55 18.22
N PRO A 48 -16.44 17.99 18.79
CA PRO A 48 -15.81 17.35 19.92
C PRO A 48 -16.66 17.54 21.18
N GLY A 49 -17.14 16.44 21.71
CA GLY A 49 -17.83 16.37 23.01
C GLY A 49 -16.95 15.71 24.05
N ASP A 50 -16.89 16.34 25.16
CA ASP A 50 -16.58 15.92 26.54
C ASP A 50 -15.62 14.71 26.75
N SER A 51 -14.49 15.00 27.40
CA SER A 51 -13.44 14.03 27.77
C SER A 51 -13.82 13.22 29.01
N SER A 52 -14.81 12.34 28.90
CA SER A 52 -14.90 11.18 29.79
C SER A 52 -13.94 10.11 29.21
N ARG A 53 -13.08 9.52 30.06
CA ARG A 53 -12.17 8.40 29.71
C ARG A 53 -12.97 7.29 29.05
N GLU A 54 -13.06 7.28 27.72
CA GLU A 54 -13.53 6.11 27.00
C GLU A 54 -12.55 4.97 27.32
N ALA A 55 -13.07 3.87 27.83
CA ALA A 55 -12.30 2.63 27.94
C ALA A 55 -11.70 2.34 26.56
N SER A 56 -10.39 2.13 26.48
CA SER A 56 -9.69 1.87 25.22
C SER A 56 -10.41 0.74 24.48
N ALA A 57 -10.89 1.01 23.28
CA ALA A 57 -11.63 0.03 22.51
C ALA A 57 -10.74 -1.20 22.29
N VAL A 58 -11.27 -2.37 22.64
CA VAL A 58 -10.59 -3.64 22.41
C VAL A 58 -10.94 -4.10 20.99
N TYR A 59 -9.93 -4.44 20.21
CA TYR A 59 -10.10 -4.94 18.85
C TYR A 59 -9.64 -6.39 18.77
N ALA A 60 -10.35 -7.20 17.99
CA ALA A 60 -10.02 -8.59 17.78
C ALA A 60 -9.96 -8.94 16.28
N TRP A 61 -8.89 -9.61 15.88
CA TRP A 61 -8.76 -10.21 14.57
C TRP A 61 -9.40 -11.59 14.54
N THR A 62 -10.21 -11.85 13.53
CA THR A 62 -10.85 -13.14 13.28
C THR A 62 -10.51 -13.60 11.87
N LYS A 63 -10.11 -14.86 11.71
CA LYS A 63 -9.93 -15.45 10.38
C LYS A 63 -11.28 -15.69 9.74
N VAL A 64 -11.49 -15.15 8.56
CA VAL A 64 -12.73 -15.27 7.77
C VAL A 64 -12.70 -16.51 6.90
N THR A 65 -11.56 -16.77 6.25
CA THR A 65 -11.31 -18.01 5.47
C THR A 65 -9.82 -18.29 5.39
N ASP A 66 -9.44 -19.55 5.30
CA ASP A 66 -8.05 -19.97 5.07
C ASP A 66 -7.64 -19.77 3.60
N HIS A 67 -8.59 -19.87 2.68
CA HIS A 67 -8.35 -19.75 1.24
C HIS A 67 -9.48 -18.97 0.60
N ALA A 68 -9.18 -17.81 0.06
CA ALA A 68 -10.09 -17.05 -0.82
C ALA A 68 -10.14 -17.69 -2.21
N GLY A 69 -11.18 -17.36 -2.98
CA GLY A 69 -11.38 -17.90 -4.33
C GLY A 69 -10.42 -17.37 -5.40
N PHE A 70 -9.52 -16.44 -5.06
CA PHE A 70 -8.47 -15.92 -5.94
C PHE A 70 -7.11 -16.58 -5.63
N PRO A 71 -6.14 -16.56 -6.58
CA PRO A 71 -4.82 -17.14 -6.35
C PRO A 71 -4.05 -16.45 -5.21
N GLU A 72 -3.14 -17.18 -4.60
CA GLU A 72 -2.20 -16.63 -3.61
C GLU A 72 -1.34 -15.56 -4.25
N ALA A 73 -1.24 -14.41 -3.59
CA ALA A 73 -0.47 -13.28 -4.09
C ALA A 73 -0.10 -12.29 -2.98
N TYR A 74 0.70 -11.33 -3.35
CA TYR A 74 1.06 -10.19 -2.52
C TYR A 74 0.97 -8.92 -3.35
N ASN A 75 0.82 -7.78 -2.65
CA ASN A 75 0.89 -6.47 -3.24
C ASN A 75 -0.11 -6.28 -4.40
N PHE A 76 -1.37 -6.48 -4.11
CA PHE A 76 -2.49 -6.23 -5.01
C PHE A 76 -3.50 -5.29 -4.35
N PRO A 77 -4.22 -4.47 -5.13
CA PRO A 77 -5.23 -3.58 -4.57
C PRO A 77 -6.51 -4.32 -4.21
N ILE A 78 -7.11 -3.88 -3.10
CA ILE A 78 -8.45 -4.25 -2.67
C ILE A 78 -9.27 -2.98 -2.42
N PHE A 79 -10.53 -2.97 -2.83
CA PHE A 79 -11.44 -1.84 -2.66
C PHE A 79 -12.81 -2.28 -2.13
N ASN A 80 -13.42 -1.42 -1.33
CA ASN A 80 -14.86 -1.42 -1.16
C ASN A 80 -15.47 -0.56 -2.27
N PHE A 81 -15.88 -1.20 -3.34
CA PHE A 81 -16.45 -0.53 -4.49
C PHE A 81 -17.85 -1.07 -4.77
N ARG A 82 -18.83 -0.15 -4.85
CA ARG A 82 -20.24 -0.48 -5.03
C ARG A 82 -20.75 -1.51 -4.02
N ASN A 83 -20.40 -1.32 -2.76
CA ASN A 83 -20.80 -2.18 -1.65
C ASN A 83 -20.38 -3.66 -1.79
N MET A 84 -19.25 -3.89 -2.42
CA MET A 84 -18.57 -5.18 -2.52
C MET A 84 -17.07 -5.00 -2.31
N LEU A 85 -16.41 -6.01 -1.75
CA LEU A 85 -14.96 -6.10 -1.76
C LEU A 85 -14.51 -6.53 -3.16
N TRP A 86 -13.58 -5.78 -3.76
CA TRP A 86 -12.97 -6.08 -5.05
C TRP A 86 -11.47 -6.28 -4.90
N VAL A 87 -10.97 -7.40 -5.41
CA VAL A 87 -9.54 -7.70 -5.53
C VAL A 87 -9.14 -7.59 -7.00
N PHE A 88 -8.12 -6.79 -7.28
CA PHE A 88 -7.53 -6.63 -8.60
C PHE A 88 -6.19 -7.39 -8.63
N HIS A 89 -6.16 -8.49 -9.35
CA HIS A 89 -5.04 -9.43 -9.38
C HIS A 89 -4.50 -9.59 -10.80
N THR A 90 -3.24 -9.98 -10.96
CA THR A 90 -2.62 -10.16 -12.28
C THR A 90 -3.25 -11.28 -13.12
N GLN A 91 -3.97 -12.22 -12.49
CA GLN A 91 -4.63 -13.36 -13.16
C GLN A 91 -6.14 -13.17 -13.34
N GLY A 92 -6.69 -12.03 -12.94
CA GLY A 92 -8.11 -11.73 -13.00
C GLY A 92 -8.54 -10.78 -11.89
N ASN A 93 -9.82 -10.53 -11.80
CA ASN A 93 -10.39 -9.74 -10.72
C ASN A 93 -11.48 -10.54 -10.02
N TRP A 94 -11.64 -10.35 -8.74
CA TRP A 94 -12.64 -11.05 -7.92
C TRP A 94 -13.39 -10.08 -7.05
N PHE A 95 -14.63 -10.41 -6.74
CA PHE A 95 -15.44 -9.66 -5.81
C PHE A 95 -16.10 -10.55 -4.77
N SER A 96 -16.44 -9.97 -3.62
CA SER A 96 -17.09 -10.65 -2.50
C SER A 96 -18.06 -9.70 -1.79
N LYS A 97 -19.17 -10.26 -1.26
CA LYS A 97 -20.13 -9.54 -0.42
C LYS A 97 -19.87 -9.73 1.09
N ASP A 98 -19.01 -10.67 1.45
CA ASP A 98 -18.82 -11.10 2.85
C ASP A 98 -17.34 -11.28 3.22
N GLY A 99 -16.42 -11.16 2.27
CA GLY A 99 -14.99 -11.43 2.43
C GLY A 99 -14.64 -12.92 2.51
N LYS A 100 -15.63 -13.82 2.49
CA LYS A 100 -15.44 -15.25 2.58
C LYS A 100 -15.63 -15.95 1.23
N SER A 101 -16.72 -15.63 0.55
CA SER A 101 -17.09 -16.22 -0.74
C SER A 101 -16.71 -15.25 -1.86
N TRP A 102 -15.85 -15.69 -2.77
CA TRP A 102 -15.30 -14.84 -3.83
C TRP A 102 -15.71 -15.35 -5.21
N THR A 103 -16.17 -14.45 -6.05
CA THR A 103 -16.59 -14.72 -7.43
C THR A 103 -15.62 -14.03 -8.38
N LYS A 104 -15.15 -14.76 -9.41
CA LYS A 104 -14.34 -14.18 -10.47
C LYS A 104 -15.20 -13.24 -11.33
N ALA A 105 -14.71 -12.03 -11.53
CA ALA A 105 -15.39 -11.01 -12.33
C ALA A 105 -15.15 -11.23 -13.83
N GLU A 106 -16.06 -10.70 -14.66
CA GLU A 106 -15.87 -10.63 -16.11
C GLU A 106 -14.80 -9.61 -16.52
N LEU A 107 -14.57 -8.59 -15.68
CA LEU A 107 -13.51 -7.59 -15.89
C LEU A 107 -12.15 -8.29 -16.05
N PRO A 108 -11.47 -8.15 -17.20
CA PRO A 108 -10.19 -8.80 -17.42
C PRO A 108 -9.08 -8.24 -16.53
N ALA A 109 -8.08 -9.06 -16.22
CA ALA A 109 -6.86 -8.54 -15.61
C ALA A 109 -6.17 -7.54 -16.54
N LEU A 110 -5.53 -6.53 -15.99
CA LEU A 110 -4.72 -5.60 -16.80
C LEU A 110 -3.44 -6.23 -17.35
N GLY A 111 -3.08 -7.44 -16.90
CA GLY A 111 -1.87 -8.14 -17.32
C GLY A 111 -0.57 -7.49 -16.84
N LEU A 112 -0.67 -6.39 -16.11
CA LEU A 112 0.44 -5.63 -15.55
C LEU A 112 0.73 -6.10 -14.12
N ARG A 113 1.89 -5.73 -13.58
CA ARG A 113 2.22 -6.00 -12.16
C ARG A 113 1.39 -5.06 -11.28
N THR A 114 0.16 -5.47 -10.99
CA THR A 114 -0.85 -4.66 -10.30
C THR A 114 -0.39 -4.11 -8.95
N GLY A 115 0.57 -4.74 -8.29
CA GLY A 115 1.06 -4.31 -6.99
C GLY A 115 2.04 -3.13 -7.03
N TYR A 116 2.57 -2.77 -8.18
CA TYR A 116 3.52 -1.66 -8.31
C TYR A 116 2.93 -0.46 -9.03
N GLN A 117 1.80 -0.69 -9.68
CA GLN A 117 0.94 0.31 -10.28
C GLN A 117 -0.03 0.82 -9.21
N GLN A 118 -0.29 2.09 -9.18
CA GLN A 118 -1.24 2.66 -8.24
C GLN A 118 -2.66 2.58 -8.76
N TYR A 119 -3.58 2.26 -7.87
CA TYR A 119 -5.01 2.25 -8.14
C TYR A 119 -5.69 3.21 -7.18
N VAL A 120 -6.67 3.95 -7.68
CA VAL A 120 -7.52 4.82 -6.86
C VAL A 120 -8.97 4.68 -7.27
N GLN A 121 -9.86 4.80 -6.30
CA GLN A 121 -11.28 4.93 -6.56
C GLN A 121 -11.62 6.42 -6.73
N PHE A 122 -12.10 6.79 -7.91
CA PHE A 122 -12.41 8.16 -8.24
C PHE A 122 -13.60 8.22 -9.21
N ASN A 123 -14.56 9.15 -9.00
CA ASN A 123 -15.73 9.36 -9.86
C ASN A 123 -16.44 8.05 -10.28
N ASP A 124 -16.80 7.24 -9.30
CA ASP A 124 -17.49 5.94 -9.48
C ASP A 124 -16.76 4.94 -10.41
N ALA A 125 -15.45 5.04 -10.53
CA ALA A 125 -14.59 4.11 -11.25
C ALA A 125 -13.31 3.79 -10.45
N ILE A 126 -12.66 2.70 -10.80
CA ILE A 126 -11.31 2.39 -10.33
C ILE A 126 -10.35 2.79 -11.44
N TYR A 127 -9.44 3.69 -11.13
CA TYR A 127 -8.36 4.12 -12.01
C TYR A 127 -7.10 3.33 -11.72
N ALA A 128 -6.41 2.90 -12.78
CA ALA A 128 -5.08 2.34 -12.75
C ALA A 128 -4.12 3.38 -13.36
N LEU A 129 -3.21 3.87 -12.53
CA LEU A 129 -2.32 4.98 -12.87
C LEU A 129 -0.94 4.46 -13.27
N GLY A 130 -0.48 4.82 -14.47
CA GLY A 130 0.82 4.40 -15.00
C GLY A 130 0.89 2.92 -15.37
N THR A 131 2.06 2.48 -15.80
CA THR A 131 2.35 1.07 -16.12
C THR A 131 3.75 0.69 -15.64
N MET A 132 3.93 -0.59 -15.35
CA MET A 132 5.22 -1.18 -15.04
C MET A 132 5.41 -2.47 -15.81
N GLU A 133 6.54 -2.60 -16.49
CA GLU A 133 6.98 -3.81 -17.18
C GLU A 133 8.41 -4.18 -16.74
N GLY A 134 8.76 -5.44 -16.93
CA GLY A 134 10.08 -5.96 -16.55
C GLY A 134 10.22 -6.27 -15.05
N ASP A 135 11.44 -6.39 -14.62
CA ASP A 135 11.83 -6.53 -13.22
C ASP A 135 12.54 -5.27 -12.72
N TYR A 136 12.99 -5.30 -11.48
CA TYR A 136 13.67 -4.16 -10.87
C TYR A 136 14.99 -3.76 -11.59
N GLN A 137 15.67 -4.69 -12.24
CA GLN A 137 16.91 -4.45 -12.96
C GLN A 137 16.66 -3.90 -14.38
N ASN A 138 15.49 -4.26 -14.96
CA ASN A 138 15.08 -3.88 -16.31
C ASN A 138 13.71 -3.19 -16.26
N LEU A 139 13.54 -2.25 -15.32
CA LEU A 139 12.31 -1.54 -15.09
C LEU A 139 11.95 -0.64 -16.27
N LYS A 140 10.77 -0.86 -16.83
CA LYS A 140 10.15 0.03 -17.82
C LYS A 140 8.88 0.57 -17.21
N VAL A 141 8.79 1.88 -17.14
CA VAL A 141 7.63 2.59 -16.59
C VAL A 141 6.93 3.39 -17.69
N GLY A 142 5.63 3.53 -17.57
CA GLY A 142 4.82 4.29 -18.51
C GLY A 142 3.78 5.13 -17.79
N SER A 143 3.22 6.11 -18.49
CA SER A 143 2.24 7.06 -17.94
C SER A 143 0.80 6.80 -18.42
N ARG A 144 0.53 5.62 -18.99
CA ARG A 144 -0.83 5.26 -19.43
C ARG A 144 -1.78 5.21 -18.22
N ILE A 145 -2.97 5.76 -18.38
CA ILE A 145 -4.02 5.72 -17.40
C ILE A 145 -5.22 4.97 -17.95
N MET A 146 -5.76 4.08 -17.17
CA MET A 146 -6.96 3.32 -17.46
C MET A 146 -7.97 3.45 -16.34
N LYS A 147 -9.24 3.27 -16.64
CA LYS A 147 -10.32 3.17 -15.65
C LYS A 147 -11.25 2.01 -15.96
N THR A 148 -11.98 1.54 -14.98
CA THR A 148 -13.05 0.56 -15.20
C THR A 148 -14.22 1.20 -15.94
N SER A 149 -14.83 0.45 -16.86
CA SER A 149 -16.12 0.84 -17.44
C SER A 149 -17.23 0.88 -16.37
N SER A 150 -18.32 1.56 -16.66
CA SER A 150 -19.45 1.71 -15.73
C SER A 150 -20.13 0.37 -15.38
N ASP A 151 -20.06 -0.61 -16.27
CA ASP A 151 -20.60 -1.97 -16.06
C ASP A 151 -19.58 -2.94 -15.44
N LEU A 152 -18.33 -2.50 -15.19
CA LEU A 152 -17.21 -3.29 -14.66
C LEU A 152 -16.85 -4.51 -15.53
N LYS A 153 -17.02 -4.42 -16.85
CA LYS A 153 -16.69 -5.51 -17.76
C LYS A 153 -15.41 -5.31 -18.57
N GLN A 154 -14.94 -4.07 -18.65
CA GLN A 154 -13.74 -3.74 -19.43
C GLN A 154 -12.95 -2.59 -18.80
N TRP A 155 -11.71 -2.46 -19.22
CA TRP A 155 -10.90 -1.30 -18.93
C TRP A 155 -10.94 -0.34 -20.13
N GLU A 156 -11.17 0.93 -19.83
CA GLU A 156 -11.15 2.03 -20.77
C GLU A 156 -9.81 2.76 -20.67
N VAL A 157 -9.16 3.03 -21.81
CA VAL A 157 -7.96 3.87 -21.85
C VAL A 157 -8.40 5.32 -21.69
N VAL A 158 -8.02 5.95 -20.59
CA VAL A 158 -8.29 7.36 -20.30
C VAL A 158 -7.22 8.23 -20.98
N ALA A 159 -5.96 7.84 -20.87
CA ALA A 159 -4.84 8.46 -21.54
C ALA A 159 -3.82 7.38 -21.93
N ALA A 160 -3.49 7.29 -23.22
CA ALA A 160 -2.44 6.38 -23.71
C ALA A 160 -1.05 6.81 -23.24
N GLN A 161 -0.83 8.13 -23.16
CA GLN A 161 0.26 8.81 -22.51
C GLN A 161 -0.32 10.01 -21.76
N SER A 162 -0.06 10.13 -20.47
CA SER A 162 -0.53 11.25 -19.68
C SER A 162 0.64 12.19 -19.34
N GLU A 163 0.30 13.39 -18.88
CA GLU A 163 1.27 14.34 -18.32
C GLU A 163 1.84 13.86 -17.00
N LEU A 164 1.20 12.88 -16.35
CA LEU A 164 1.71 12.22 -15.16
C LEU A 164 3.06 11.57 -15.47
N PRO A 165 4.15 11.96 -14.80
CA PRO A 165 5.47 11.40 -15.11
C PRO A 165 5.49 9.88 -14.92
N ALA A 166 6.06 9.18 -15.90
CA ALA A 166 6.19 7.73 -15.88
C ALA A 166 7.05 7.29 -14.69
N ARG A 167 6.45 6.62 -13.72
CA ARG A 167 7.12 6.11 -12.51
C ARG A 167 6.27 5.09 -11.77
N VAL A 168 6.85 4.44 -10.79
CA VAL A 168 6.21 3.49 -9.88
C VAL A 168 6.55 3.82 -8.44
N PHE A 169 5.98 3.08 -7.51
CA PHE A 169 6.27 3.24 -6.08
C PHE A 169 5.99 4.65 -5.54
N TYR A 170 5.11 5.39 -6.16
CA TYR A 170 4.60 6.64 -5.60
C TYR A 170 3.38 6.38 -4.70
N GLY A 171 3.10 7.29 -3.80
CA GLY A 171 1.83 7.28 -3.07
C GLY A 171 0.75 7.94 -3.90
N ALA A 172 -0.47 7.41 -3.87
CA ALA A 172 -1.62 8.03 -4.49
C ALA A 172 -2.84 7.99 -3.57
N THR A 173 -3.64 9.05 -3.60
CA THR A 173 -4.89 9.17 -2.84
C THR A 173 -5.87 10.07 -3.56
N VAL A 174 -7.13 10.11 -3.07
CA VAL A 174 -8.14 11.06 -3.53
C VAL A 174 -8.48 11.98 -2.37
N PHE A 175 -8.40 13.28 -2.63
CA PHE A 175 -8.73 14.32 -1.65
C PHE A 175 -9.26 15.57 -2.37
N ALA A 176 -10.28 16.21 -1.81
CA ALA A 176 -10.90 17.42 -2.35
C ALA A 176 -11.22 17.30 -3.86
N ASP A 177 -11.89 16.21 -4.23
CA ASP A 177 -12.31 15.89 -5.61
C ASP A 177 -11.16 15.85 -6.64
N LYS A 178 -9.93 15.52 -6.18
CA LYS A 178 -8.76 15.33 -7.03
C LYS A 178 -8.04 14.03 -6.69
N ILE A 179 -7.41 13.45 -7.69
CA ILE A 179 -6.40 12.40 -7.51
C ILE A 179 -5.06 13.08 -7.25
N TRP A 180 -4.32 12.60 -6.27
CA TRP A 180 -3.00 13.08 -5.86
C TRP A 180 -1.95 11.99 -6.05
N MET A 181 -0.77 12.37 -6.54
CA MET A 181 0.41 11.52 -6.64
C MET A 181 1.60 12.22 -5.98
N LEU A 182 2.31 11.49 -5.11
CA LEU A 182 3.43 11.99 -4.30
C LEU A 182 4.64 11.07 -4.40
N GLY A 183 5.78 11.61 -4.77
CA GLY A 183 7.05 10.89 -4.80
C GLY A 183 7.16 9.81 -5.88
N GLY A 184 7.86 8.72 -5.60
CA GLY A 184 8.03 7.60 -6.50
C GLY A 184 9.43 7.46 -7.08
N PHE A 185 9.57 6.53 -8.05
CA PHE A 185 10.84 6.12 -8.66
C PHE A 185 10.61 5.76 -10.13
N ASP A 186 11.47 6.20 -11.03
CA ASP A 186 11.34 5.96 -12.47
C ASP A 186 12.26 4.87 -13.02
N GLY A 187 13.02 4.21 -12.15
CA GLY A 187 14.07 3.26 -12.50
C GLY A 187 15.47 3.83 -12.33
N LYS A 188 15.60 5.15 -12.19
CA LYS A 188 16.86 5.86 -12.03
C LYS A 188 16.82 6.84 -10.86
N ASP A 189 15.83 7.73 -10.85
CA ASP A 189 15.73 8.84 -9.91
C ASP A 189 14.53 8.67 -8.96
N TYR A 190 14.70 9.14 -7.72
CA TYR A 190 13.65 9.24 -6.72
C TYR A 190 13.09 10.66 -6.70
N TYR A 191 11.79 10.76 -6.42
CA TYR A 191 11.07 12.01 -6.50
C TYR A 191 10.46 12.42 -5.16
N HIS A 192 10.22 13.74 -5.00
CA HIS A 192 9.47 14.32 -3.91
C HIS A 192 8.56 15.46 -4.40
N ASP A 193 8.18 15.39 -5.68
CA ASP A 193 7.20 16.29 -6.26
C ASP A 193 5.77 15.83 -5.97
N ILE A 194 4.83 16.71 -6.20
CA ILE A 194 3.40 16.48 -5.98
C ILE A 194 2.65 16.84 -7.26
N TRP A 195 1.81 15.93 -7.70
CA TRP A 195 0.94 16.08 -8.85
C TRP A 195 -0.51 15.88 -8.47
N SER A 196 -1.42 16.57 -9.13
CA SER A 196 -2.86 16.37 -8.96
C SER A 196 -3.62 16.38 -10.28
N SER A 197 -4.79 15.74 -10.28
CA SER A 197 -5.72 15.72 -11.41
C SER A 197 -7.17 15.77 -10.90
N SER A 198 -8.00 16.63 -11.46
CA SER A 198 -9.44 16.69 -11.16
C SER A 198 -10.30 15.79 -12.07
N ASP A 199 -9.72 15.20 -13.11
CA ASP A 199 -10.43 14.37 -14.08
C ASP A 199 -9.77 13.01 -14.34
N GLY A 200 -8.57 12.78 -13.76
CA GLY A 200 -7.76 11.59 -14.00
C GLY A 200 -7.04 11.59 -15.37
N VAL A 201 -7.20 12.64 -16.17
CA VAL A 201 -6.65 12.78 -17.54
C VAL A 201 -5.53 13.81 -17.57
N LYS A 202 -5.86 15.04 -17.18
CA LYS A 202 -4.92 16.17 -17.14
C LYS A 202 -4.29 16.26 -15.77
N TRP A 203 -2.97 16.36 -15.74
CA TRP A 203 -2.19 16.39 -14.51
C TRP A 203 -1.41 17.68 -14.39
N LEU A 204 -1.47 18.28 -13.22
CA LEU A 204 -0.76 19.49 -12.89
C LEU A 204 0.29 19.19 -11.81
N ARG A 205 1.51 19.67 -12.01
CA ARG A 205 2.52 19.66 -10.96
C ARG A 205 2.23 20.78 -9.98
N VAL A 206 1.78 20.40 -8.76
CA VAL A 206 1.45 21.33 -7.69
C VAL A 206 2.71 21.81 -6.97
N THR A 207 3.65 20.89 -6.73
CA THR A 207 4.90 21.18 -6.05
C THR A 207 6.03 20.45 -6.74
N GLU A 208 7.13 21.13 -7.04
CA GLU A 208 8.31 20.52 -7.63
C GLU A 208 9.19 19.85 -6.58
N LYS A 209 9.32 20.45 -5.41
CA LYS A 209 10.14 19.95 -4.31
C LYS A 209 9.37 20.10 -2.99
N ALA A 210 8.73 19.04 -2.57
CA ALA A 210 8.11 18.98 -1.25
C ALA A 210 9.17 18.95 -0.12
N PRO A 211 8.79 19.27 1.13
CA PRO A 211 9.76 19.46 2.21
C PRO A 211 10.41 18.16 2.72
N TRP A 212 9.92 17.00 2.31
CA TRP A 212 10.52 15.71 2.65
C TRP A 212 11.56 15.26 1.63
N SER A 213 12.37 14.25 1.99
CA SER A 213 13.35 13.65 1.08
C SER A 213 12.68 12.87 -0.07
N ALA A 214 13.29 12.90 -1.26
CA ALA A 214 12.86 12.08 -2.38
C ALA A 214 12.80 10.59 -1.99
N ARG A 215 11.69 9.91 -2.31
CA ARG A 215 11.43 8.56 -1.83
C ARG A 215 10.49 7.76 -2.72
N ALA A 216 10.75 6.46 -2.73
CA ALA A 216 9.78 5.46 -3.19
C ALA A 216 8.91 4.98 -2.03
N ASN A 217 7.73 4.46 -2.35
CA ASN A 217 6.80 3.81 -1.44
C ASN A 217 6.36 4.65 -0.21
N PRO A 218 6.16 5.97 -0.32
CA PRO A 218 5.47 6.65 0.76
C PRO A 218 4.06 6.09 0.88
N SER A 219 3.60 5.87 2.10
CA SER A 219 2.19 5.63 2.37
C SER A 219 1.46 6.97 2.37
N VAL A 220 0.50 7.13 1.45
CA VAL A 220 -0.29 8.36 1.28
C VAL A 220 -1.76 8.03 1.44
N PHE A 221 -2.45 8.76 2.32
CA PHE A 221 -3.86 8.51 2.64
C PHE A 221 -4.53 9.78 3.17
N VAL A 222 -5.85 9.73 3.33
CA VAL A 222 -6.64 10.82 3.92
C VAL A 222 -7.14 10.41 5.30
N PHE A 223 -6.90 11.28 6.27
CA PHE A 223 -7.40 11.14 7.62
C PHE A 223 -7.66 12.50 8.25
N ASN A 224 -8.80 12.65 8.95
CA ASN A 224 -9.22 13.90 9.60
C ASN A 224 -9.12 15.13 8.66
N ASN A 225 -9.62 14.97 7.44
CA ASN A 225 -9.63 16.03 6.39
C ASN A 225 -8.24 16.59 6.05
N LYS A 226 -7.21 15.75 6.13
CA LYS A 226 -5.84 16.04 5.71
C LYS A 226 -5.33 14.93 4.81
N ILE A 227 -4.43 15.27 3.87
CA ILE A 227 -3.56 14.29 3.24
C ILE A 227 -2.41 14.02 4.19
N TRP A 228 -2.10 12.75 4.40
CA TRP A 228 -0.96 12.27 5.18
C TRP A 228 0.03 11.54 4.29
N LEU A 229 1.31 11.73 4.59
CA LEU A 229 2.42 10.99 4.00
C LEU A 229 3.31 10.47 5.12
N LEU A 230 3.61 9.19 5.10
CA LEU A 230 4.53 8.57 6.06
C LEU A 230 5.41 7.50 5.40
N ALA A 231 6.52 7.21 6.04
CA ALA A 231 7.44 6.13 5.66
C ALA A 231 8.00 6.28 4.21
N GLY A 232 8.31 5.14 3.58
CA GLY A 232 9.00 5.09 2.31
C GLY A 232 10.51 5.28 2.45
N GLY A 233 11.20 5.43 1.33
CA GLY A 233 12.65 5.62 1.36
C GLY A 233 13.33 5.34 0.03
N ILE A 234 14.64 5.19 0.10
CA ILE A 234 15.49 4.74 -1.01
C ILE A 234 15.52 3.20 -0.95
N ILE A 235 15.23 2.57 -2.05
CA ILE A 235 15.32 1.10 -2.17
C ILE A 235 16.78 0.71 -1.92
N ASP A 236 16.99 -0.23 -1.02
CA ASP A 236 18.32 -0.67 -0.53
C ASP A 236 19.15 0.44 0.13
N GLY A 237 18.50 1.51 0.59
CA GLY A 237 19.13 2.68 1.19
C GLY A 237 18.43 3.16 2.46
N ALA A 238 18.39 4.47 2.63
CA ALA A 238 17.80 5.10 3.78
C ALA A 238 16.27 4.95 3.80
N VAL A 239 15.74 4.59 4.97
CA VAL A 239 14.30 4.52 5.23
C VAL A 239 13.87 5.77 5.95
N ALA A 240 12.85 6.43 5.44
CA ALA A 240 12.24 7.56 6.11
C ALA A 240 11.28 7.08 7.21
N ASN A 241 11.33 7.73 8.36
CA ASN A 241 10.48 7.42 9.50
C ASN A 241 9.62 8.62 9.93
N ASP A 242 9.62 9.66 9.11
CA ASP A 242 8.89 10.90 9.31
C ASP A 242 7.42 10.79 8.86
N VAL A 243 6.59 11.62 9.46
CA VAL A 243 5.17 11.75 9.13
C VAL A 243 4.88 13.20 8.80
N TRP A 244 4.19 13.40 7.69
CA TRP A 244 3.81 14.71 7.17
C TRP A 244 2.32 14.78 6.91
N SER A 245 1.73 15.95 7.07
CA SER A 245 0.33 16.18 6.71
C SER A 245 0.10 17.56 6.09
N THR A 246 -0.99 17.68 5.33
CA THR A 246 -1.50 18.96 4.83
C THR A 246 -3.02 18.95 4.80
N PHE A 247 -3.62 20.11 5.06
CA PHE A 247 -5.06 20.34 4.90
C PHE A 247 -5.38 21.26 3.71
N ASP A 248 -4.41 22.02 3.23
CA ASP A 248 -4.53 23.00 2.14
C ASP A 248 -3.85 22.56 0.84
N GLU A 249 -3.32 21.32 0.80
CA GLU A 249 -2.67 20.72 -0.36
C GLU A 249 -1.31 21.36 -0.74
N ILE A 250 -0.91 22.43 -0.09
CA ILE A 250 0.27 23.26 -0.41
C ILE A 250 1.28 23.27 0.74
N SER A 251 0.78 23.60 1.94
CA SER A 251 1.60 23.76 3.14
C SER A 251 1.68 22.45 3.90
N TRP A 252 2.87 21.85 3.97
CA TRP A 252 3.08 20.58 4.65
C TRP A 252 3.72 20.77 6.02
N THR A 253 3.12 20.17 7.01
CA THR A 253 3.62 20.12 8.39
C THR A 253 4.26 18.79 8.64
N ARG A 254 5.48 18.77 9.19
CA ARG A 254 6.08 17.56 9.73
C ARG A 254 5.49 17.30 11.11
N GLU A 255 4.63 16.31 11.21
CA GLU A 255 3.92 15.95 12.45
C GLU A 255 4.85 15.22 13.44
N THR A 256 5.74 14.37 12.94
CA THR A 256 6.79 13.72 13.74
C THR A 256 7.99 13.32 12.86
N GLU A 257 9.16 13.27 13.48
CA GLU A 257 10.38 12.70 12.85
C GLU A 257 10.44 11.18 12.96
N ASN A 258 9.66 10.60 13.87
CA ASN A 258 9.72 9.17 14.18
C ASN A 258 8.32 8.58 14.31
N LEU A 259 7.88 7.83 13.31
CA LEU A 259 6.65 7.05 13.29
C LEU A 259 6.58 6.03 14.44
N GLY A 260 7.72 5.62 14.96
CA GLY A 260 7.86 4.67 16.06
C GLY A 260 9.32 4.37 16.34
N ALA A 261 9.59 3.56 17.35
CA ALA A 261 10.94 3.23 17.78
C ALA A 261 11.79 2.54 16.70
N ARG A 262 11.16 1.90 15.71
CA ARG A 262 11.81 1.24 14.59
C ARG A 262 11.16 1.66 13.28
N PRO A 263 11.94 2.16 12.31
CA PRO A 263 11.43 2.52 10.99
C PRO A 263 10.69 1.37 10.31
N ILE A 264 9.67 1.72 9.54
CA ILE A 264 8.96 0.79 8.67
C ILE A 264 9.19 1.17 7.22
N PHE A 265 9.46 0.19 6.37
CA PHE A 265 9.51 0.40 4.92
C PHE A 265 8.13 0.58 4.31
N GLY A 266 7.11 0.08 4.99
CA GLY A 266 5.74 0.16 4.56
C GLY A 266 4.84 -0.86 5.26
N GLY A 267 3.56 -0.75 4.91
CA GLY A 267 2.47 -1.59 5.33
C GLY A 267 1.22 -1.10 4.63
N SER A 268 0.19 -1.90 4.59
CA SER A 268 -1.10 -1.47 4.07
C SER A 268 -1.80 -0.57 5.08
N ILE A 269 -2.27 0.59 4.62
CA ILE A 269 -2.98 1.57 5.46
C ILE A 269 -4.48 1.40 5.32
N ALA A 270 -5.19 1.47 6.43
CA ALA A 270 -6.64 1.58 6.45
C ALA A 270 -7.08 2.58 7.52
N ILE A 271 -8.16 3.30 7.24
CA ILE A 271 -8.84 4.14 8.22
C ILE A 271 -10.05 3.38 8.71
N TYR A 272 -10.00 2.96 9.96
CA TYR A 272 -11.06 2.16 10.56
C TYR A 272 -11.36 2.62 11.99
N ASP A 273 -12.63 2.81 12.30
CA ASP A 273 -13.14 3.19 13.61
C ASP A 273 -12.45 4.44 14.19
N GLY A 274 -12.27 5.48 13.33
CA GLY A 274 -11.63 6.74 13.69
C GLY A 274 -10.12 6.66 13.93
N GLN A 275 -9.47 5.57 13.50
CA GLN A 275 -8.03 5.37 13.66
C GLN A 275 -7.36 5.02 12.33
N ILE A 276 -6.09 5.37 12.23
CA ILE A 276 -5.18 4.91 11.18
C ILE A 276 -4.64 3.55 11.61
N TRP A 277 -4.70 2.56 10.73
CA TRP A 277 -4.13 1.22 10.91
C TRP A 277 -3.07 0.94 9.88
N ILE A 278 -1.90 0.45 10.33
CA ILE A 278 -0.82 -0.05 9.47
C ILE A 278 -0.72 -1.55 9.68
N VAL A 279 -0.94 -2.32 8.61
CA VAL A 279 -1.03 -3.79 8.65
C VAL A 279 0.02 -4.38 7.72
N GLY A 280 0.65 -5.50 8.11
CA GLY A 280 1.67 -6.16 7.31
C GLY A 280 2.98 -5.39 7.30
N LEU A 281 3.46 -5.03 8.49
CA LEU A 281 4.67 -4.23 8.68
C LEU A 281 5.90 -4.92 8.10
N ASN A 282 6.66 -4.17 7.32
CA ASN A 282 7.96 -4.57 6.83
C ASN A 282 9.04 -3.64 7.42
N ARG A 283 10.08 -4.23 7.99
CA ARG A 283 11.21 -3.53 8.63
C ARG A 283 12.53 -4.06 8.11
N ASN A 284 13.64 -3.44 8.52
CA ASN A 284 14.99 -3.86 8.15
C ASN A 284 15.33 -5.30 8.54
N ASP A 285 14.68 -5.82 9.58
CA ASP A 285 14.84 -7.19 10.08
C ASP A 285 13.78 -8.16 9.49
N GLY A 286 12.99 -7.72 8.53
CA GLY A 286 12.01 -8.52 7.80
C GLY A 286 10.56 -8.22 8.11
N PHE A 287 9.69 -9.11 7.69
CA PHE A 287 8.25 -9.02 7.90
C PHE A 287 7.87 -9.26 9.36
N GLN A 288 6.85 -8.55 9.83
CA GLN A 288 6.42 -8.60 11.23
C GLN A 288 5.03 -9.20 11.39
N SER A 289 4.80 -9.95 12.50
CA SER A 289 3.45 -10.30 12.99
C SER A 289 2.95 -9.20 13.91
N ALA A 290 2.85 -8.00 13.40
CA ALA A 290 2.43 -6.84 14.16
C ALA A 290 1.57 -5.92 13.32
N VAL A 291 0.76 -5.12 14.00
CA VAL A 291 0.00 -4.01 13.43
C VAL A 291 0.28 -2.77 14.28
N MET A 292 0.19 -1.61 13.65
CA MET A 292 0.24 -0.34 14.36
C MET A 292 -1.07 0.41 14.16
N ASN A 293 -1.51 1.14 15.18
CA ASN A 293 -2.66 2.03 15.04
C ASN A 293 -2.44 3.35 15.77
N SER A 294 -3.10 4.40 15.30
CA SER A 294 -3.05 5.75 15.84
C SER A 294 -4.37 6.47 15.65
N SER A 295 -4.81 7.24 16.66
CA SER A 295 -5.98 8.11 16.56
C SER A 295 -5.64 9.54 16.10
N ASP A 296 -4.38 9.91 16.07
CA ASP A 296 -3.92 11.27 15.75
C ASP A 296 -2.83 11.32 14.65
N GLY A 297 -2.31 10.17 14.22
CA GLY A 297 -1.22 10.07 13.23
C GLY A 297 0.18 10.32 13.78
N VAL A 298 0.30 10.66 15.07
CA VAL A 298 1.56 11.00 15.73
C VAL A 298 1.93 9.97 16.80
N ASN A 299 0.97 9.62 17.65
CA ASN A 299 1.16 8.65 18.71
C ASN A 299 0.67 7.27 18.25
N TRP A 300 1.58 6.31 18.21
CA TRP A 300 1.31 4.98 17.65
C TRP A 300 1.41 3.88 18.70
N THR A 301 0.45 2.99 18.66
CA THR A 301 0.44 1.76 19.45
C THR A 301 0.74 0.58 18.53
N GLU A 302 1.67 -0.28 18.93
CA GLU A 302 1.97 -1.53 18.24
C GLU A 302 1.37 -2.71 19.00
N SER A 303 0.72 -3.62 18.29
CA SER A 303 0.13 -4.83 18.84
C SER A 303 0.45 -6.05 17.98
N LYS A 304 0.42 -7.24 18.60
CA LYS A 304 0.70 -8.51 17.92
C LYS A 304 -0.47 -8.88 16.99
N ALA A 305 -0.14 -9.33 15.79
CA ALA A 305 -1.09 -9.89 14.86
C ALA A 305 -1.15 -11.42 14.96
N PRO A 306 -2.29 -12.07 14.65
CA PRO A 306 -2.45 -13.52 14.82
C PRO A 306 -1.91 -14.36 13.65
N TRP A 307 -1.42 -13.74 12.59
CA TRP A 307 -0.88 -14.43 11.40
C TRP A 307 0.64 -14.51 11.40
N THR A 308 1.17 -15.40 10.56
CA THR A 308 2.60 -15.50 10.25
C THR A 308 3.17 -14.16 9.76
N PRO A 309 4.38 -13.73 10.21
CA PRO A 309 5.01 -12.50 9.75
C PRO A 309 4.98 -12.38 8.23
N ARG A 310 4.32 -11.35 7.71
CA ARG A 310 4.17 -11.17 6.25
C ARG A 310 4.09 -9.70 5.87
N GLY A 311 4.50 -9.40 4.64
CA GLY A 311 4.37 -8.09 4.03
C GLY A 311 3.64 -8.14 2.69
N GLY A 312 3.31 -6.97 2.15
CA GLY A 312 2.58 -6.86 0.90
C GLY A 312 1.13 -7.36 1.01
N VAL A 313 0.53 -7.20 2.18
CA VAL A 313 -0.90 -7.48 2.40
C VAL A 313 -1.76 -6.36 1.81
N ALA A 314 -3.00 -6.67 1.50
CA ALA A 314 -4.01 -5.71 1.09
C ALA A 314 -5.04 -5.51 2.22
N THR A 315 -5.45 -4.27 2.47
CA THR A 315 -6.46 -3.94 3.49
C THR A 315 -7.58 -3.08 2.93
N CYS A 316 -8.80 -3.31 3.41
CA CYS A 316 -9.96 -2.51 3.05
C CYS A 316 -11.00 -2.52 4.17
N VAL A 317 -11.67 -1.40 4.38
CA VAL A 317 -12.82 -1.35 5.29
C VAL A 317 -14.10 -1.66 4.52
N PHE A 318 -14.83 -2.64 5.01
CA PHE A 318 -16.07 -3.11 4.41
C PHE A 318 -17.01 -3.62 5.51
N ASP A 319 -18.30 -3.32 5.38
CA ASP A 319 -19.35 -3.76 6.31
C ASP A 319 -18.95 -3.59 7.80
N GLY A 320 -18.44 -2.39 8.13
CA GLY A 320 -18.04 -2.03 9.50
C GLY A 320 -16.85 -2.80 10.08
N LYS A 321 -16.06 -3.47 9.25
CA LYS A 321 -14.84 -4.20 9.65
C LYS A 321 -13.66 -3.80 8.78
N LEU A 322 -12.45 -3.92 9.33
CA LEU A 322 -11.23 -3.84 8.56
C LEU A 322 -10.84 -5.24 8.09
N PHE A 323 -10.81 -5.47 6.78
CA PHE A 323 -10.36 -6.70 6.17
C PHE A 323 -8.88 -6.63 5.79
N MET A 324 -8.18 -7.77 5.90
CA MET A 324 -6.82 -7.98 5.43
C MET A 324 -6.74 -9.30 4.68
N THR A 325 -6.01 -9.32 3.57
CA THR A 325 -5.77 -10.54 2.79
C THR A 325 -4.44 -10.51 2.06
N GLY A 326 -3.98 -11.67 1.61
CA GLY A 326 -2.77 -11.82 0.83
C GLY A 326 -1.48 -11.64 1.62
N GLY A 327 -0.45 -11.26 0.90
CA GLY A 327 0.89 -11.07 1.44
C GLY A 327 1.83 -12.23 1.17
N LYS A 328 3.11 -12.00 1.46
CA LYS A 328 4.16 -13.02 1.37
C LYS A 328 5.00 -13.05 2.65
N TYR A 329 5.54 -14.23 2.94
CA TYR A 329 6.57 -14.42 3.95
C TYR A 329 7.69 -15.31 3.40
N SER A 330 8.83 -15.32 4.06
CA SER A 330 9.96 -16.16 3.66
C SER A 330 10.15 -17.32 4.62
N VAL A 331 10.52 -18.46 4.07
CA VAL A 331 11.03 -19.62 4.80
C VAL A 331 12.42 -19.96 4.28
N THR A 332 13.27 -20.57 5.12
CA THR A 332 14.57 -21.07 4.68
C THR A 332 14.48 -22.58 4.56
N GLU A 333 14.62 -23.09 3.35
CA GLU A 333 14.65 -24.53 3.04
C GLU A 333 16.01 -24.85 2.39
N ASN A 334 16.76 -25.79 2.96
CA ASN A 334 18.08 -26.21 2.46
C ASN A 334 19.06 -25.04 2.24
N GLY A 335 19.01 -24.04 3.13
CA GLY A 335 19.84 -22.83 3.04
C GLY A 335 19.42 -21.83 1.97
N GLN A 336 18.29 -22.06 1.28
CA GLN A 336 17.73 -21.13 0.30
C GLN A 336 16.47 -20.44 0.85
N ILE A 337 16.33 -19.15 0.57
CA ILE A 337 15.14 -18.39 0.91
C ILE A 337 14.07 -18.66 -0.14
N LYS A 338 12.92 -19.18 0.32
CA LYS A 338 11.72 -19.39 -0.48
C LYS A 338 10.61 -18.45 0.00
N PHE A 339 9.92 -17.79 -0.93
CA PHE A 339 8.73 -17.01 -0.61
C PHE A 339 7.47 -17.86 -0.71
N ILE A 340 6.65 -17.76 0.32
CA ILE A 340 5.32 -18.33 0.39
C ILE A 340 4.31 -17.18 0.30
N TYR A 341 3.31 -17.34 -0.52
CA TYR A 341 2.23 -16.39 -0.72
C TYR A 341 0.97 -16.86 -0.03
N SER A 342 0.07 -15.94 0.28
CA SER A 342 -1.18 -16.21 0.99
C SER A 342 -2.37 -15.65 0.24
N ASN A 343 -3.53 -16.24 0.47
CA ASN A 343 -4.85 -15.73 0.07
C ASN A 343 -5.90 -15.91 1.18
N ASP A 344 -5.44 -16.16 2.42
CA ASP A 344 -6.32 -16.15 3.58
C ASP A 344 -6.90 -14.74 3.81
N VAL A 345 -8.08 -14.69 4.43
CA VAL A 345 -8.76 -13.44 4.75
C VAL A 345 -8.97 -13.34 6.24
N TRP A 346 -8.64 -12.19 6.79
CA TRP A 346 -8.84 -11.82 8.18
C TRP A 346 -9.70 -10.56 8.29
N SER A 347 -10.44 -10.42 9.37
CA SER A 347 -11.17 -9.20 9.66
C SER A 347 -10.92 -8.75 11.09
N LEU A 348 -10.78 -7.43 11.27
CA LEU A 348 -10.70 -6.76 12.57
C LEU A 348 -12.06 -6.12 12.86
N ALA A 349 -12.53 -6.32 14.05
CA ALA A 349 -13.71 -5.63 14.57
C ALA A 349 -13.50 -5.22 16.03
N ARG A 350 -14.26 -4.22 16.48
CA ARG A 350 -14.34 -3.86 17.90
C ARG A 350 -14.90 -5.07 18.66
N ALA A 351 -14.23 -5.51 19.72
CA ALA A 351 -14.74 -6.56 20.60
C ALA A 351 -16.03 -6.05 21.28
N LYS A 352 -17.01 -6.94 21.38
CA LYS A 352 -18.29 -6.63 22.04
C LYS A 352 -18.14 -6.62 23.54
#